data_0045b94ce9315849b4335c6bd5ffd87f
#
_entry.id   0045b94ce9315849b4335c6bd5ffd87f
#
_cell.length_a   1.000
_cell.length_b   1.000
_cell.length_c   1.000
_cell.angle_alpha   90.00
_cell.angle_beta   90.00
_cell.angle_gamma   90.00
#
_symmetry.space_group_name_H-M   'P 1'
#
loop_
_entity.id
_entity.type
_entity.pdbx_description
1 polymer ?
#
loop_
_entity_poly.entity_id
_entity_poly.type
_entity_poly.pdbx_seq_one_letter_code
_entity_poly.pdbx_strand_id
1 'polypeptide(L)'
;MSEERIESIVRGFGEAFVKRDMEKMLSFFAEDAVWVSPVGTFKGKEEIRRVLTWDTKVSPTMWSKPSGIGIIVKENKAVAEDLSGGLFEGKKYEMLNVTVFEISGDKIQHIRVFYDKLSITKQVTMQYKGITGWFAKRLINYIVGRAEKGLR
;
A
#
# COMPACT_ATOMS: atom_id res chain seq x y z
N MET A 1 21.73 14.72 2.79
CA MET A 1 20.38 15.06 3.27
C MET A 1 20.30 14.58 4.71
N SER A 2 19.67 15.35 5.62
CA SER A 2 19.52 14.89 7.00
C SER A 2 18.44 13.80 7.10
N GLU A 3 18.53 12.94 8.11
CA GLU A 3 17.51 11.91 8.39
C GLU A 3 16.15 12.52 8.68
N GLU A 4 16.10 13.65 9.42
CA GLU A 4 14.87 14.40 9.66
C GLU A 4 14.18 14.87 8.37
N ARG A 5 14.98 15.27 7.37
CA ARG A 5 14.43 15.69 6.07
C ARG A 5 13.81 14.51 5.33
N ILE A 6 14.46 13.34 5.36
CA ILE A 6 13.93 12.11 4.77
C ILE A 6 12.65 11.68 5.47
N GLU A 7 12.64 11.68 6.79
CA GLU A 7 11.44 11.36 7.57
C GLU A 7 10.29 12.31 7.23
N SER A 8 10.56 13.60 7.10
CA SER A 8 9.54 14.60 6.70
C SER A 8 8.94 14.30 5.33
N ILE A 9 9.75 13.86 4.34
CA ILE A 9 9.28 13.45 3.00
C ILE A 9 8.36 12.23 3.11
N VAL A 10 8.78 11.21 3.86
CA VAL A 10 8.00 9.98 4.06
C VAL A 10 6.67 10.25 4.75
N ARG A 11 6.65 11.06 5.80
CA ARG A 11 5.42 11.48 6.50
C ARG A 11 4.51 12.30 5.59
N GLY A 12 5.07 13.29 4.88
CA GLY A 12 4.30 14.13 3.96
C GLY A 12 3.66 13.33 2.82
N PHE A 13 4.38 12.36 2.27
CA PHE A 13 3.83 11.43 1.28
C PHE A 13 2.70 10.58 1.88
N GLY A 14 2.90 9.99 3.06
CA GLY A 14 1.88 9.18 3.75
C GLY A 14 0.59 9.97 4.04
N GLU A 15 0.72 11.21 4.50
CA GLU A 15 -0.42 12.11 4.71
C GLU A 15 -1.17 12.43 3.42
N ALA A 16 -0.44 12.74 2.34
CA ALA A 16 -1.04 13.00 1.03
C ALA A 16 -1.76 11.76 0.49
N PHE A 17 -1.18 10.56 0.73
CA PHE A 17 -1.77 9.28 0.32
C PHE A 17 -3.08 9.00 1.07
N VAL A 18 -3.12 9.19 2.37
CA VAL A 18 -4.36 9.04 3.18
C VAL A 18 -5.43 10.05 2.78
N LYS A 19 -5.03 11.30 2.50
CA LYS A 19 -5.94 12.37 2.04
C LYS A 19 -6.38 12.23 0.58
N ARG A 20 -5.81 11.27 -0.17
CA ARG A 20 -6.06 11.08 -1.62
C ARG A 20 -5.73 12.31 -2.45
N ASP A 21 -4.78 13.14 -2.00
CA ASP A 21 -4.30 14.33 -2.69
C ASP A 21 -3.31 13.95 -3.80
N MET A 22 -3.83 13.73 -5.00
CA MET A 22 -3.08 13.23 -6.15
C MET A 22 -1.88 14.11 -6.50
N GLU A 23 -2.09 15.43 -6.59
CA GLU A 23 -1.03 16.35 -7.00
C GLU A 23 0.06 16.42 -5.93
N LYS A 24 -0.34 16.41 -4.66
CA LYS A 24 0.60 16.36 -3.54
C LYS A 24 1.38 15.05 -3.51
N MET A 25 0.72 13.89 -3.70
CA MET A 25 1.42 12.60 -3.80
C MET A 25 2.48 12.63 -4.91
N LEU A 26 2.10 13.07 -6.12
CA LEU A 26 3.00 13.12 -7.27
C LEU A 26 4.15 14.12 -7.10
N SER A 27 3.94 15.16 -6.31
CA SER A 27 5.00 16.15 -6.03
C SER A 27 6.19 15.56 -5.28
N PHE A 28 6.02 14.45 -4.59
CA PHE A 28 7.11 13.76 -3.89
C PHE A 28 7.98 12.90 -4.80
N PHE A 29 7.53 12.49 -5.98
CA PHE A 29 8.27 11.60 -6.88
C PHE A 29 9.23 12.34 -7.80
N ALA A 30 10.37 11.71 -8.10
CA ALA A 30 11.20 12.06 -9.24
C ALA A 30 10.49 11.73 -10.56
N GLU A 31 10.89 12.36 -11.68
CA GLU A 31 10.25 12.14 -12.99
C GLU A 31 10.38 10.67 -13.46
N ASP A 32 11.52 10.06 -13.19
CA ASP A 32 11.87 8.68 -13.54
C ASP A 32 11.71 7.70 -12.37
N ALA A 33 10.96 8.07 -11.32
CA ALA A 33 10.75 7.24 -10.14
C ALA A 33 10.18 5.86 -10.48
N VAL A 34 10.46 4.88 -9.62
CA VAL A 34 9.95 3.53 -9.76
C VAL A 34 9.14 3.15 -8.53
N TRP A 35 7.90 2.70 -8.75
CA TRP A 35 7.02 2.14 -7.73
C TRP A 35 6.87 0.63 -7.94
N VAL A 36 7.20 -0.15 -6.94
CA VAL A 36 6.99 -1.60 -6.90
C VAL A 36 5.97 -1.95 -5.80
N SER A 37 4.99 -2.76 -6.13
CA SER A 37 3.97 -3.22 -5.17
C SER A 37 3.44 -4.60 -5.57
N PRO A 38 2.60 -5.26 -4.74
CA PRO A 38 1.97 -6.53 -5.10
C PRO A 38 1.05 -6.47 -6.32
N VAL A 39 0.72 -5.28 -6.82
CA VAL A 39 -0.10 -5.13 -8.04
C VAL A 39 0.75 -4.89 -9.30
N GLY A 40 2.03 -4.62 -9.17
CA GLY A 40 2.94 -4.45 -10.31
C GLY A 40 4.09 -3.49 -10.07
N THR A 41 4.85 -3.24 -11.14
CA THR A 41 5.94 -2.27 -11.20
C THR A 41 5.56 -1.15 -12.16
N PHE A 42 5.69 0.08 -11.73
CA PHE A 42 5.32 1.30 -12.45
C PHE A 42 6.53 2.22 -12.54
N LYS A 43 6.87 2.66 -13.76
CA LYS A 43 8.06 3.46 -14.04
C LYS A 43 7.69 4.84 -14.56
N GLY A 44 8.28 5.86 -13.94
CA GLY A 44 8.00 7.25 -14.24
C GLY A 44 6.67 7.76 -13.67
N LYS A 45 6.59 9.07 -13.52
CA LYS A 45 5.44 9.75 -12.89
C LYS A 45 4.10 9.44 -13.55
N GLU A 46 4.07 9.23 -14.86
CA GLU A 46 2.83 8.95 -15.59
C GLU A 46 2.25 7.57 -15.25
N GLU A 47 3.10 6.53 -15.13
CA GLU A 47 2.62 5.23 -14.71
C GLU A 47 2.24 5.21 -13.23
N ILE A 48 2.98 5.94 -12.39
CA ILE A 48 2.65 6.14 -10.98
C ILE A 48 1.31 6.88 -10.85
N ARG A 49 1.05 7.92 -11.65
CA ARG A 49 -0.25 8.61 -11.68
C ARG A 49 -1.39 7.64 -12.01
N ARG A 50 -1.19 6.76 -13.00
CA ARG A 50 -2.21 5.77 -13.39
C ARG A 50 -2.55 4.80 -12.26
N VAL A 51 -1.54 4.24 -11.59
CA VAL A 51 -1.80 3.32 -10.46
C VAL A 51 -2.43 4.02 -9.26
N LEU A 52 -2.01 5.23 -8.93
CA LEU A 52 -2.61 6.03 -7.86
C LEU A 52 -4.06 6.42 -8.17
N THR A 53 -4.36 6.73 -9.43
CA THR A 53 -5.74 7.02 -9.88
C THR A 53 -6.62 5.79 -9.73
N TRP A 54 -6.13 4.63 -10.15
CA TRP A 54 -6.84 3.36 -9.97
C TRP A 54 -7.06 3.05 -8.49
N ASP A 55 -6.02 3.17 -7.66
CA ASP A 55 -6.10 2.91 -6.22
C ASP A 55 -7.14 3.82 -5.54
N THR A 56 -7.12 5.11 -5.86
CA THR A 56 -8.09 6.08 -5.33
C THR A 56 -9.53 5.76 -5.77
N LYS A 57 -9.71 5.23 -6.98
CA LYS A 57 -11.02 4.82 -7.49
C LYS A 57 -11.58 3.59 -6.78
N VAL A 58 -10.75 2.56 -6.56
CA VAL A 58 -11.20 1.30 -5.95
C VAL A 58 -11.22 1.35 -4.42
N SER A 59 -10.39 2.21 -3.83
CA SER A 59 -10.30 2.45 -2.39
C SER A 59 -10.36 3.96 -2.08
N PRO A 60 -11.54 4.60 -2.20
CA PRO A 60 -11.66 6.06 -2.08
C PRO A 60 -11.43 6.58 -0.66
N THR A 61 -11.57 5.73 0.33
CA THR A 61 -11.33 6.07 1.74
C THR A 61 -10.24 5.19 2.32
N MET A 62 -9.32 5.81 3.02
CA MET A 62 -8.21 5.13 3.67
C MET A 62 -7.85 5.83 4.98
N TRP A 63 -7.38 5.07 5.92
CA TRP A 63 -6.70 5.54 7.12
C TRP A 63 -5.39 4.78 7.27
N SER A 64 -4.42 5.39 7.93
CA SER A 64 -3.16 4.76 8.29
C SER A 64 -2.71 5.27 9.65
N LYS A 65 -2.07 4.41 10.42
CA LYS A 65 -1.43 4.74 11.69
C LYS A 65 -0.10 4.00 11.81
N PRO A 66 0.92 4.61 12.41
CA PRO A 66 2.19 3.93 12.68
C PRO A 66 1.96 2.63 13.44
N SER A 67 2.71 1.60 13.10
CA SER A 67 2.71 0.28 13.73
C SER A 67 4.15 -0.21 13.88
N GLY A 68 4.37 -1.18 14.75
CA GLY A 68 5.65 -1.83 14.92
C GLY A 68 6.81 -0.85 15.11
N ILE A 69 7.72 -0.82 14.15
CA ILE A 69 8.92 0.04 14.18
C ILE A 69 8.64 1.50 13.78
N GLY A 70 7.45 1.81 13.26
CA GLY A 70 7.14 3.14 12.73
C GLY A 70 7.99 3.50 11.52
N ILE A 71 8.71 4.63 11.56
CA ILE A 71 9.64 5.05 10.50
C ILE A 71 11.07 4.93 11.00
N ILE A 72 11.89 4.22 10.22
CA ILE A 72 13.34 4.15 10.42
C ILE A 72 14.01 4.76 9.19
N VAL A 73 14.99 5.63 9.42
CA VAL A 73 15.80 6.27 8.38
C VAL A 73 17.24 5.83 8.51
N LYS A 74 17.88 5.54 7.39
CA LYS A 74 19.32 5.30 7.30
C LYS A 74 19.85 5.83 5.96
N GLU A 75 20.76 6.80 6.03
CA GLU A 75 21.33 7.45 4.85
C GLU A 75 20.23 8.10 3.99
N ASN A 76 20.09 7.66 2.73
CA ASN A 76 19.05 8.13 1.80
C ASN A 76 17.84 7.19 1.70
N LYS A 77 17.69 6.28 2.64
CA LYS A 77 16.61 5.27 2.65
C LYS A 77 15.76 5.40 3.90
N ALA A 78 14.49 5.05 3.76
CA ALA A 78 13.60 4.92 4.90
C ALA A 78 12.73 3.66 4.77
N VAL A 79 12.34 3.14 5.92
CA VAL A 79 11.32 2.08 6.04
C VAL A 79 10.22 2.62 6.92
N ALA A 80 8.98 2.51 6.46
CA ALA A 80 7.80 2.82 7.25
C ALA A 80 6.96 1.55 7.44
N GLU A 81 6.60 1.27 8.69
CA GLU A 81 5.65 0.20 9.03
C GLU A 81 4.37 0.84 9.58
N ASP A 82 3.24 0.50 8.98
CA ASP A 82 1.95 1.02 9.37
C ASP A 82 0.82 0.00 9.24
N LEU A 83 -0.17 0.14 10.11
CA LEU A 83 -1.46 -0.51 9.97
C LEU A 83 -2.38 0.43 9.21
N SER A 84 -2.88 -0.04 8.08
CA SER A 84 -3.74 0.74 7.18
C SER A 84 -5.05 0.02 6.92
N GLY A 85 -6.08 0.75 6.57
CA GLY A 85 -7.36 0.17 6.21
C GLY A 85 -8.26 1.18 5.51
N GLY A 86 -9.39 0.70 5.03
CA GLY A 86 -10.32 1.53 4.30
C GLY A 86 -11.47 0.74 3.68
N LEU A 87 -11.97 1.21 2.55
CA LEU A 87 -12.98 0.53 1.76
C LEU A 87 -12.40 0.18 0.38
N PHE A 88 -12.37 -1.10 0.06
CA PHE A 88 -12.09 -1.58 -1.29
C PHE A 88 -13.41 -2.04 -1.92
N GLU A 89 -13.85 -1.35 -2.97
CA GLU A 89 -15.17 -1.57 -3.60
C GLU A 89 -16.33 -1.62 -2.58
N GLY A 90 -16.30 -0.72 -1.58
CA GLY A 90 -17.32 -0.63 -0.53
C GLY A 90 -17.20 -1.70 0.57
N LYS A 91 -16.19 -2.56 0.55
CA LYS A 91 -15.92 -3.58 1.57
C LYS A 91 -14.76 -3.17 2.46
N LYS A 92 -14.93 -3.31 3.76
CA LYS A 92 -13.88 -2.98 4.74
C LYS A 92 -12.68 -3.92 4.61
N TYR A 93 -11.49 -3.36 4.70
CA TYR A 93 -10.25 -4.11 4.83
C TYR A 93 -9.28 -3.43 5.80
N GLU A 94 -8.36 -4.21 6.32
CA GLU A 94 -7.23 -3.76 7.12
C GLU A 94 -5.99 -4.57 6.72
N MET A 95 -4.83 -3.92 6.69
CA MET A 95 -3.57 -4.57 6.35
C MET A 95 -2.42 -3.97 7.14
N LEU A 96 -1.50 -4.82 7.55
CA LEU A 96 -0.16 -4.39 7.91
C LEU A 96 0.63 -4.17 6.62
N ASN A 97 1.29 -3.04 6.50
CA ASN A 97 2.12 -2.76 5.34
C ASN A 97 3.50 -2.26 5.75
N VAL A 98 4.49 -2.58 4.92
CA VAL A 98 5.86 -2.08 5.04
C VAL A 98 6.21 -1.41 3.72
N THR A 99 6.63 -0.15 3.79
CA THR A 99 7.04 0.61 2.63
C THR A 99 8.52 1.00 2.76
N VAL A 100 9.29 0.68 1.74
CA VAL A 100 10.71 1.04 1.65
C VAL A 100 10.87 2.17 0.63
N PHE A 101 11.53 3.24 1.04
CA PHE A 101 11.79 4.44 0.24
C PHE A 101 13.28 4.57 -0.04
N GLU A 102 13.62 4.98 -1.27
CA GLU A 102 14.93 5.50 -1.63
C GLU A 102 14.74 6.93 -2.15
N ILE A 103 15.43 7.88 -1.53
CA ILE A 103 15.21 9.31 -1.74
C ILE A 103 16.50 9.93 -2.31
N SER A 104 16.37 10.73 -3.34
CA SER A 104 17.46 11.48 -3.98
C SER A 104 16.97 12.87 -4.35
N GLY A 105 17.73 13.90 -4.02
CA GLY A 105 17.40 15.30 -4.34
C GLY A 105 16.00 15.70 -3.83
N ASP A 106 15.66 15.37 -2.60
CA ASP A 106 14.33 15.64 -1.98
C ASP A 106 13.14 14.95 -2.69
N LYS A 107 13.40 13.94 -3.54
CA LYS A 107 12.37 13.18 -4.26
C LYS A 107 12.49 11.69 -3.99
N ILE A 108 11.35 11.03 -3.96
CA ILE A 108 11.27 9.57 -3.93
C ILE A 108 11.70 9.06 -5.31
N GLN A 109 12.83 8.36 -5.35
CA GLN A 109 13.36 7.74 -6.56
C GLN A 109 12.85 6.31 -6.71
N HIS A 110 12.83 5.55 -5.60
CA HIS A 110 12.24 4.22 -5.56
C HIS A 110 11.31 4.08 -4.35
N ILE A 111 10.19 3.43 -4.56
CA ILE A 111 9.28 3.00 -3.50
C ILE A 111 8.92 1.54 -3.70
N ARG A 112 8.97 0.75 -2.63
CA ARG A 112 8.57 -0.66 -2.63
C ARG A 112 7.59 -0.88 -1.49
N VAL A 113 6.39 -1.30 -1.83
CA VAL A 113 5.29 -1.53 -0.88
C VAL A 113 5.06 -3.02 -0.72
N PHE A 114 5.01 -3.49 0.50
CA PHE A 114 4.79 -4.89 0.86
C PHE A 114 3.56 -5.01 1.76
N TYR A 115 2.59 -5.78 1.33
CA TYR A 115 1.41 -6.14 2.11
C TYR A 115 0.88 -7.50 1.67
N ASP A 116 0.09 -8.14 2.54
CA ASP A 116 -0.54 -9.42 2.22
C ASP A 116 -1.81 -9.21 1.39
N LYS A 117 -1.65 -9.31 0.07
CA LYS A 117 -2.77 -9.19 -0.89
C LYS A 117 -3.81 -10.30 -0.69
N LEU A 118 -3.40 -11.50 -0.27
CA LEU A 118 -4.34 -12.61 -0.04
C LEU A 118 -5.21 -12.34 1.19
N SER A 119 -4.64 -11.78 2.24
CA SER A 119 -5.39 -11.37 3.44
C SER A 119 -6.46 -10.34 3.10
N ILE A 120 -6.12 -9.30 2.32
CA ILE A 120 -7.10 -8.30 1.87
C ILE A 120 -8.18 -8.96 1.03
N THR A 121 -7.81 -9.80 0.06
CA THR A 121 -8.76 -10.53 -0.79
C THR A 121 -9.72 -11.37 0.06
N LYS A 122 -9.21 -12.08 1.06
CA LYS A 122 -10.02 -12.86 2.00
C LYS A 122 -11.00 -11.98 2.76
N GLN A 123 -10.54 -10.87 3.36
CA GLN A 123 -11.38 -9.95 4.12
C GLN A 123 -12.52 -9.38 3.26
N VAL A 124 -12.22 -8.91 2.06
CA VAL A 124 -13.19 -8.34 1.10
C VAL A 124 -14.18 -9.42 0.65
N THR A 125 -13.69 -10.60 0.27
CA THR A 125 -14.51 -11.72 -0.23
C THR A 125 -15.51 -12.21 0.83
N MET A 126 -15.11 -12.25 2.11
CA MET A 126 -15.99 -12.70 3.19
C MET A 126 -17.20 -11.77 3.43
N GLN A 127 -17.19 -10.55 2.91
CA GLN A 127 -18.30 -9.59 3.03
C GLN A 127 -19.32 -9.69 1.90
N TYR A 128 -19.05 -10.46 0.83
CA TYR A 128 -20.06 -10.71 -0.21
C TYR A 128 -21.14 -11.66 0.28
N LYS A 129 -22.39 -11.40 -0.17
CA LYS A 129 -23.58 -12.20 0.16
C LYS A 129 -24.09 -12.97 -1.07
N GLY A 130 -25.00 -13.91 -0.85
CA GLY A 130 -25.63 -14.68 -1.93
C GLY A 130 -24.73 -15.73 -2.55
N ILE A 131 -25.13 -16.24 -3.72
CA ILE A 131 -24.46 -17.34 -4.45
C ILE A 131 -23.01 -16.99 -4.80
N THR A 132 -22.78 -15.78 -5.31
CA THR A 132 -21.43 -15.27 -5.67
C THR A 132 -20.52 -15.27 -4.45
N GLY A 133 -21.02 -14.79 -3.31
CA GLY A 133 -20.29 -14.81 -2.04
C GLY A 133 -19.99 -16.21 -1.55
N TRP A 134 -20.91 -17.16 -1.72
CA TRP A 134 -20.70 -18.55 -1.36
C TRP A 134 -19.56 -19.20 -2.17
N PHE A 135 -19.58 -19.05 -3.48
CA PHE A 135 -18.50 -19.57 -4.36
C PHE A 135 -17.14 -18.92 -4.05
N ALA A 136 -17.11 -17.61 -3.92
CA ALA A 136 -15.88 -16.88 -3.63
C ALA A 136 -15.26 -17.29 -2.29
N LYS A 137 -16.09 -17.44 -1.24
CA LYS A 137 -15.66 -17.94 0.08
C LYS A 137 -15.10 -19.36 0.00
N ARG A 138 -15.77 -20.25 -0.75
CA ARG A 138 -15.31 -21.63 -0.92
C ARG A 138 -13.94 -21.70 -1.61
N LEU A 139 -13.75 -20.89 -2.66
CA LEU A 139 -12.48 -20.81 -3.38
C LEU A 139 -11.35 -20.28 -2.48
N ILE A 140 -11.58 -19.16 -1.78
CA ILE A 140 -10.60 -18.58 -0.86
C ILE A 140 -10.23 -19.57 0.25
N ASN A 141 -11.23 -20.19 0.88
CA ASN A 141 -10.97 -21.18 1.93
C ASN A 141 -10.19 -22.42 1.42
N TYR A 142 -10.43 -22.82 0.16
CA TYR A 142 -9.65 -23.88 -0.46
C TYR A 142 -8.19 -23.49 -0.66
N ILE A 143 -7.91 -22.29 -1.19
CA ILE A 143 -6.55 -21.78 -1.41
C ILE A 143 -5.80 -21.61 -0.09
N VAL A 144 -6.41 -20.91 0.86
CA VAL A 144 -5.80 -20.65 2.18
C VAL A 144 -5.64 -21.95 2.97
N GLY A 145 -6.67 -22.79 3.00
CA GLY A 145 -6.64 -24.07 3.73
C GLY A 145 -5.59 -25.05 3.19
N ARG A 146 -5.21 -24.97 1.90
CA ARG A 146 -4.07 -25.74 1.37
C ARG A 146 -2.73 -25.20 1.85
N ALA A 147 -2.59 -23.89 1.93
CA ALA A 147 -1.37 -23.25 2.44
C ALA A 147 -1.16 -23.53 3.94
N GLU A 148 -2.26 -23.64 4.70
CA GLU A 148 -2.23 -23.89 6.15
C GLU A 148 -2.15 -25.38 6.55
N LYS A 149 -2.24 -26.31 5.60
CA LYS A 149 -2.32 -27.78 5.88
C LYS A 149 -1.12 -28.37 6.61
N GLY A 150 -0.03 -27.63 6.74
CA GLY A 150 1.15 -28.04 7.49
C GLY A 150 1.34 -27.37 8.85
N LEU A 151 0.42 -26.48 9.24
CA LEU A 151 0.55 -25.63 10.44
C LEU A 151 -0.34 -26.08 11.62
N ARG A 152 -1.14 -27.16 11.44
CA ARG A 152 -2.04 -27.71 12.49
C ARG A 152 -1.67 -29.14 12.80
#